data_d9408a01c79b6162119399dd5e65f1fd
#
_entry.id   d9408a01c79b6162119399dd5e65f1fd
#
_cell.length_a   1.000
_cell.length_b   1.000
_cell.length_c   1.000
_cell.angle_alpha   90.00
_cell.angle_beta   90.00
_cell.angle_gamma   90.00
#
_symmetry.space_group_name_H-M   'P 1'
#
loop_
_entity.id
_entity.type
_entity.pdbx_description
1 polymer ?
#
loop_
_entity_poly.entity_id
_entity_poly.type
_entity_poly.pdbx_seq_one_letter_code
_entity_poly.pdbx_strand_id
1 'polypeptide(L)'
;MSLTKCLLAAVIACAAFPALAAPEIYVIDPTHTYPNIEFSHMGISVWRGKFNKTSGQVSLDRAAKTGTVDVMIDTASINFGLDAMNEKARSDDFFDVAKFPTARYKGKLKFVGDKPGMVDGQITIMGVTRPLTLSINLFKCMPHPMLKREVCGADAEGELNWSEYGMKLSQYGQGDAGRVHLRIQVEAIKND
;
A
#
# COMPACT_ATOMS: atom_id res chain seq x y z
N MET A 1 -29.81 41.92 -64.29
CA MET A 1 -29.59 41.97 -62.80
C MET A 1 -29.40 40.55 -62.31
N SER A 2 -28.16 40.16 -62.07
CA SER A 2 -27.79 38.80 -61.61
C SER A 2 -27.40 38.87 -60.16
N LEU A 3 -28.14 38.22 -59.26
CA LEU A 3 -27.81 38.14 -57.85
C LEU A 3 -26.92 36.90 -57.61
N THR A 4 -25.70 37.14 -57.32
CA THR A 4 -24.75 36.12 -56.90
C THR A 4 -24.97 35.83 -55.43
N LYS A 5 -25.45 34.62 -55.07
CA LYS A 5 -25.60 34.14 -53.70
C LYS A 5 -24.25 33.59 -53.20
N CYS A 6 -23.60 34.31 -52.31
CA CYS A 6 -22.48 33.77 -51.53
C CYS A 6 -22.96 32.83 -50.46
N LEU A 7 -22.64 31.52 -50.56
CA LEU A 7 -22.77 30.56 -49.46
C LEU A 7 -21.54 30.66 -48.54
N LEU A 8 -21.76 31.10 -47.31
CA LEU A 8 -20.75 31.02 -46.23
C LEU A 8 -20.82 29.59 -45.66
N ALA A 9 -19.81 28.78 -45.92
CA ALA A 9 -19.61 27.50 -45.26
C ALA A 9 -18.96 27.71 -43.89
N ALA A 10 -19.71 27.52 -42.80
CA ALA A 10 -19.16 27.54 -41.47
C ALA A 10 -18.44 26.21 -41.19
N VAL A 11 -17.13 26.24 -41.06
CA VAL A 11 -16.29 25.09 -40.64
C VAL A 11 -16.37 25.01 -39.14
N ILE A 12 -17.14 24.04 -38.60
CA ILE A 12 -17.18 23.71 -37.19
C ILE A 12 -15.93 22.87 -36.88
N ALA A 13 -14.92 23.49 -36.28
CA ALA A 13 -13.76 22.80 -35.76
C ALA A 13 -14.17 22.03 -34.48
N CYS A 14 -14.39 20.71 -34.59
CA CYS A 14 -14.53 19.83 -33.46
C CYS A 14 -13.18 19.78 -32.71
N ALA A 15 -13.07 20.47 -31.58
CA ALA A 15 -11.97 20.31 -30.65
C ALA A 15 -12.08 18.91 -30.00
N ALA A 16 -11.26 17.97 -30.44
CA ALA A 16 -11.11 16.68 -29.78
C ALA A 16 -10.41 16.91 -28.43
N PHE A 17 -11.19 16.87 -27.35
CA PHE A 17 -10.61 16.81 -26.01
C PHE A 17 -9.94 15.44 -25.85
N PRO A 18 -8.67 15.37 -25.35
CA PRO A 18 -8.05 14.10 -25.02
C PRO A 18 -8.92 13.42 -23.94
N ALA A 19 -9.44 12.24 -24.26
CA ALA A 19 -10.10 11.41 -23.27
C ALA A 19 -9.04 11.01 -22.23
N LEU A 20 -9.15 11.52 -21.00
CA LEU A 20 -8.36 11.03 -19.87
C LEU A 20 -8.72 9.57 -19.67
N ALA A 21 -7.74 8.68 -19.85
CA ALA A 21 -7.92 7.27 -19.54
C ALA A 21 -8.29 7.13 -18.05
N ALA A 22 -9.28 6.29 -17.74
CA ALA A 22 -9.62 6.02 -16.35
C ALA A 22 -8.44 5.33 -15.63
N PRO A 23 -8.25 5.59 -14.33
CA PRO A 23 -7.25 4.87 -13.55
C PRO A 23 -7.44 3.36 -13.63
N GLU A 24 -6.36 2.62 -13.76
CA GLU A 24 -6.37 1.17 -13.77
C GLU A 24 -6.41 0.64 -12.33
N ILE A 25 -7.23 -0.37 -12.08
CA ILE A 25 -7.37 -0.99 -10.76
C ILE A 25 -6.56 -2.29 -10.72
N TYR A 26 -5.75 -2.44 -9.69
CA TYR A 26 -4.96 -3.63 -9.40
C TYR A 26 -5.40 -4.20 -8.06
N VAL A 27 -5.75 -5.48 -8.03
CA VAL A 27 -6.13 -6.20 -6.82
C VAL A 27 -4.88 -6.84 -6.22
N ILE A 28 -4.67 -6.66 -4.92
CA ILE A 28 -3.55 -7.26 -4.19
C ILE A 28 -3.57 -8.78 -4.35
N ASP A 29 -2.43 -9.34 -4.76
CA ASP A 29 -2.21 -10.78 -4.73
C ASP A 29 -1.76 -11.21 -3.33
N PRO A 30 -2.61 -11.90 -2.56
CA PRO A 30 -2.30 -12.29 -1.19
C PRO A 30 -1.20 -13.36 -1.10
N THR A 31 -0.89 -14.04 -2.21
CA THR A 31 0.14 -15.07 -2.25
C THR A 31 1.55 -14.50 -2.42
N HIS A 32 1.66 -13.25 -2.88
CA HIS A 32 2.92 -12.57 -3.12
C HIS A 32 3.05 -11.23 -2.38
N THR A 33 2.15 -10.97 -1.40
CA THR A 33 2.14 -9.71 -0.64
C THR A 33 2.29 -9.95 0.84
N TYR A 34 3.41 -9.51 1.40
CA TYR A 34 3.74 -9.69 2.81
C TYR A 34 4.32 -8.42 3.41
N PRO A 35 3.57 -7.72 4.28
CA PRO A 35 4.15 -6.71 5.16
C PRO A 35 5.05 -7.40 6.20
N ASN A 36 6.36 -7.16 6.12
CA ASN A 36 7.33 -7.63 7.10
C ASN A 36 7.62 -6.50 8.09
N ILE A 37 7.86 -6.86 9.33
CA ILE A 37 8.19 -5.98 10.43
C ILE A 37 9.51 -6.39 11.05
N GLU A 38 10.34 -5.41 11.39
CA GLU A 38 11.63 -5.60 12.06
C GLU A 38 11.71 -4.65 13.26
N PHE A 39 12.12 -5.14 14.40
CA PHE A 39 12.31 -4.33 15.61
C PHE A 39 13.42 -4.85 16.50
N SER A 40 13.99 -3.95 17.30
CA SER A 40 15.06 -4.29 18.23
C SER A 40 14.55 -5.17 19.36
N HIS A 41 15.23 -6.28 19.61
CA HIS A 41 15.03 -7.09 20.80
C HIS A 41 16.09 -6.79 21.82
N MET A 42 15.79 -5.89 22.77
CA MET A 42 16.66 -5.49 23.87
C MET A 42 18.03 -4.92 23.43
N GLY A 43 18.16 -4.47 22.20
CA GLY A 43 19.41 -3.97 21.64
C GLY A 43 20.43 -5.06 21.26
N ILE A 44 20.13 -6.34 21.47
CA ILE A 44 21.07 -7.46 21.22
C ILE A 44 20.80 -8.20 19.92
N SER A 45 19.59 -8.08 19.37
CA SER A 45 19.23 -8.70 18.08
C SER A 45 18.07 -7.95 17.43
N VAL A 46 17.76 -8.31 16.18
CA VAL A 46 16.60 -7.82 15.45
C VAL A 46 15.59 -8.97 15.28
N TRP A 47 14.42 -8.77 15.82
CA TRP A 47 13.30 -9.68 15.57
C TRP A 47 12.59 -9.32 14.29
N ARG A 48 12.17 -10.35 13.56
CA ARG A 48 11.48 -10.24 12.29
C ARG A 48 10.21 -11.06 12.29
N GLY A 49 9.16 -10.47 11.80
CA GLY A 49 7.89 -11.14 11.58
C GLY A 49 7.22 -10.62 10.32
N LYS A 50 6.18 -11.29 9.88
CA LYS A 50 5.39 -10.88 8.73
C LYS A 50 3.91 -11.15 8.94
N PHE A 51 3.08 -10.43 8.22
CA PHE A 51 1.66 -10.76 8.11
C PHE A 51 1.44 -11.64 6.87
N ASN A 52 0.82 -12.79 7.07
CA ASN A 52 0.60 -13.78 6.00
C ASN A 52 -0.68 -13.54 5.19
N LYS A 53 -1.56 -12.62 5.62
CA LYS A 53 -2.82 -12.33 4.94
C LYS A 53 -3.00 -10.84 4.76
N THR A 54 -3.00 -10.43 3.50
CA THR A 54 -3.17 -9.04 3.06
C THR A 54 -4.15 -9.03 1.91
N SER A 55 -4.99 -8.00 1.85
CA SER A 55 -5.95 -7.80 0.76
C SER A 55 -6.12 -6.32 0.46
N GLY A 56 -6.76 -5.98 -0.64
CA GLY A 56 -7.02 -4.60 -1.01
C GLY A 56 -6.77 -4.32 -2.48
N GLN A 57 -6.59 -3.04 -2.79
CA GLN A 57 -6.40 -2.61 -4.18
C GLN A 57 -5.52 -1.37 -4.29
N VAL A 58 -4.95 -1.22 -5.46
CA VAL A 58 -4.23 -0.02 -5.91
C VAL A 58 -4.93 0.51 -7.15
N SER A 59 -5.25 1.80 -7.15
CA SER A 59 -5.65 2.53 -8.36
C SER A 59 -4.41 3.24 -8.91
N LEU A 60 -4.12 3.08 -10.19
CA LEU A 60 -2.93 3.63 -10.83
C LEU A 60 -3.28 4.32 -12.14
N ASP A 61 -3.02 5.61 -12.24
CA ASP A 61 -3.06 6.38 -13.47
C ASP A 61 -1.64 6.83 -13.81
N ARG A 62 -1.02 6.12 -14.76
CA ARG A 62 0.35 6.42 -15.19
C ARG A 62 0.42 7.69 -16.03
N ALA A 63 -0.63 8.00 -16.79
CA ALA A 63 -0.67 9.18 -17.63
C ALA A 63 -0.79 10.46 -16.79
N ALA A 64 -1.69 10.44 -15.80
CA ALA A 64 -1.85 11.53 -14.85
C ALA A 64 -0.80 11.53 -13.74
N LYS A 65 0.04 10.48 -13.62
CA LYS A 65 1.02 10.27 -12.53
C LYS A 65 0.37 10.35 -11.15
N THR A 66 -0.76 9.69 -10.99
CA THR A 66 -1.53 9.64 -9.75
C THR A 66 -1.93 8.21 -9.41
N GLY A 67 -2.32 7.98 -8.18
CA GLY A 67 -2.87 6.71 -7.75
C GLY A 67 -3.19 6.70 -6.26
N THR A 68 -3.89 5.65 -5.85
CA THR A 68 -4.26 5.43 -4.45
C THR A 68 -4.00 3.99 -4.04
N VAL A 69 -3.72 3.80 -2.77
CA VAL A 69 -3.53 2.50 -2.14
C VAL A 69 -4.58 2.35 -1.04
N ASP A 70 -5.27 1.21 -0.98
CA ASP A 70 -6.19 0.85 0.10
C ASP A 70 -6.00 -0.63 0.42
N VAL A 71 -5.32 -0.92 1.52
CA VAL A 71 -4.87 -2.26 1.90
C VAL A 71 -5.34 -2.59 3.31
N MET A 72 -5.86 -3.79 3.47
CA MET A 72 -6.21 -4.40 4.75
C MET A 72 -5.25 -5.56 5.06
N ILE A 73 -4.84 -5.62 6.31
CA ILE A 73 -3.92 -6.62 6.86
C ILE A 73 -4.67 -7.36 7.98
N ASP A 74 -4.81 -8.67 7.86
CA ASP A 74 -5.34 -9.52 8.93
C ASP A 74 -4.30 -9.58 10.07
N THR A 75 -4.61 -8.97 11.21
CA THR A 75 -3.69 -8.88 12.35
C THR A 75 -3.41 -10.23 12.98
N ALA A 76 -4.37 -11.17 12.91
CA ALA A 76 -4.18 -12.53 13.41
C ALA A 76 -3.20 -13.35 12.57
N SER A 77 -2.89 -12.88 11.33
CA SER A 77 -1.95 -13.54 10.43
C SER A 77 -0.47 -13.28 10.73
N ILE A 78 -0.17 -12.54 11.79
CA ILE A 78 1.21 -12.27 12.24
C ILE A 78 1.97 -13.56 12.51
N ASN A 79 3.19 -13.66 12.02
CA ASN A 79 4.03 -14.85 12.13
C ASN A 79 5.51 -14.47 12.29
N PHE A 80 6.08 -14.86 13.43
CA PHE A 80 7.51 -14.72 13.77
C PHE A 80 8.28 -16.02 13.61
N GLY A 81 7.63 -17.11 13.16
CA GLY A 81 8.24 -18.44 13.12
C GLY A 81 8.33 -19.13 14.48
N LEU A 82 7.74 -18.56 15.52
CA LEU A 82 7.68 -19.11 16.89
C LEU A 82 6.28 -18.94 17.45
N ASP A 83 5.60 -20.04 17.76
CA ASP A 83 4.18 -20.02 18.18
C ASP A 83 3.94 -19.18 19.43
N ALA A 84 4.79 -19.31 20.46
CA ALA A 84 4.67 -18.52 21.68
C ALA A 84 4.74 -17.00 21.40
N MET A 85 5.57 -16.58 20.44
CA MET A 85 5.65 -15.17 20.04
C MET A 85 4.43 -14.76 19.20
N ASN A 86 3.93 -15.66 18.35
CA ASN A 86 2.72 -15.42 17.56
C ASN A 86 1.51 -15.25 18.48
N GLU A 87 1.36 -16.08 19.51
CA GLU A 87 0.30 -15.97 20.52
C GLU A 87 0.42 -14.64 21.29
N LYS A 88 1.63 -14.30 21.72
CA LYS A 88 1.87 -13.05 22.43
C LYS A 88 1.55 -11.83 21.56
N ALA A 89 1.95 -11.82 20.30
CA ALA A 89 1.66 -10.73 19.37
C ALA A 89 0.15 -10.56 19.12
N ARG A 90 -0.62 -11.65 19.17
CA ARG A 90 -2.09 -11.62 19.01
C ARG A 90 -2.84 -11.18 20.25
N SER A 91 -2.20 -11.23 21.42
CA SER A 91 -2.85 -10.91 22.72
C SER A 91 -3.22 -9.42 22.83
N ASP A 92 -3.97 -9.10 23.90
CA ASP A 92 -4.39 -7.74 24.25
C ASP A 92 -3.23 -6.82 24.69
N ASP A 93 -2.04 -7.37 24.91
CA ASP A 93 -0.82 -6.58 25.15
C ASP A 93 -0.25 -5.96 23.87
N PHE A 94 -0.55 -6.59 22.70
CA PHE A 94 -0.05 -6.13 21.39
C PHE A 94 -1.19 -5.80 20.43
N PHE A 95 -1.46 -6.65 19.43
CA PHE A 95 -2.45 -6.33 18.38
C PHE A 95 -3.90 -6.48 18.84
N ASP A 96 -4.17 -7.14 19.97
CA ASP A 96 -5.55 -7.41 20.48
C ASP A 96 -6.48 -7.85 19.33
N VAL A 97 -6.07 -8.95 18.66
CA VAL A 97 -6.72 -9.37 17.41
C VAL A 97 -8.18 -9.74 17.56
N ALA A 98 -8.61 -10.09 18.78
CA ALA A 98 -10.01 -10.36 19.08
C ALA A 98 -10.87 -9.10 18.95
N LYS A 99 -10.34 -7.95 19.30
CA LYS A 99 -11.02 -6.66 19.24
C LYS A 99 -10.70 -5.90 17.95
N PHE A 100 -9.47 -6.05 17.44
CA PHE A 100 -8.96 -5.35 16.25
C PHE A 100 -8.43 -6.36 15.22
N PRO A 101 -9.30 -7.10 14.53
CA PRO A 101 -8.90 -8.17 13.62
C PRO A 101 -8.15 -7.67 12.38
N THR A 102 -8.20 -6.36 12.09
CA THR A 102 -7.55 -5.79 10.91
C THR A 102 -6.80 -4.51 11.23
N ALA A 103 -5.65 -4.32 10.56
CA ALA A 103 -5.03 -3.02 10.35
C ALA A 103 -5.33 -2.56 8.92
N ARG A 104 -5.37 -1.25 8.67
CA ARG A 104 -5.66 -0.70 7.35
C ARG A 104 -4.70 0.41 6.99
N TYR A 105 -4.13 0.33 5.79
CA TYR A 105 -3.31 1.39 5.21
C TYR A 105 -4.01 2.02 4.01
N LYS A 106 -4.08 3.36 3.99
CA LYS A 106 -4.57 4.14 2.87
C LYS A 106 -3.58 5.24 2.52
N GLY A 107 -3.34 5.43 1.23
CA GLY A 107 -2.42 6.48 0.81
C GLY A 107 -2.58 6.89 -0.65
N LYS A 108 -1.84 7.94 -1.01
CA LYS A 108 -1.74 8.45 -2.37
C LYS A 108 -0.34 8.18 -2.90
N LEU A 109 -0.26 7.65 -4.10
CA LEU A 109 1.00 7.47 -4.80
C LEU A 109 1.59 8.83 -5.18
N LYS A 110 2.86 9.01 -4.94
CA LYS A 110 3.68 10.12 -5.40
C LYS A 110 4.71 9.58 -6.39
N PHE A 111 4.74 10.19 -7.55
CA PHE A 111 5.64 9.79 -8.63
C PHE A 111 6.98 10.51 -8.53
N VAL A 112 8.04 9.77 -8.84
CA VAL A 112 9.38 10.28 -9.08
C VAL A 112 9.73 9.92 -10.53
N GLY A 113 9.79 10.94 -11.40
CA GLY A 113 9.84 10.72 -12.84
C GLY A 113 8.54 10.06 -13.34
N ASP A 114 8.66 8.87 -13.92
CA ASP A 114 7.54 8.15 -14.54
C ASP A 114 7.06 6.94 -13.70
N LYS A 115 7.56 6.80 -12.48
CA LYS A 115 7.22 5.67 -11.61
C LYS A 115 6.77 6.14 -10.24
N PRO A 116 5.87 5.40 -9.56
CA PRO A 116 5.64 5.58 -8.13
C PRO A 116 6.95 5.46 -7.35
N GLY A 117 7.26 6.45 -6.53
CA GLY A 117 8.46 6.49 -5.69
C GLY A 117 8.13 6.55 -4.19
N MET A 118 6.88 6.83 -3.85
CA MET A 118 6.44 6.99 -2.48
C MET A 118 4.94 6.78 -2.36
N VAL A 119 4.48 6.35 -1.19
CA VAL A 119 3.06 6.44 -0.79
C VAL A 119 2.97 7.39 0.40
N ASP A 120 2.25 8.48 0.24
CA ASP A 120 1.89 9.38 1.33
C ASP A 120 0.55 8.94 1.90
N GLY A 121 0.55 8.37 3.11
CA GLY A 121 -0.59 7.66 3.63
C GLY A 121 -0.78 7.73 5.14
N GLN A 122 -1.73 6.92 5.59
CA GLN A 122 -2.08 6.72 6.99
C GLN A 122 -2.32 5.24 7.25
N ILE A 123 -1.89 4.79 8.42
CA ILE A 123 -2.18 3.45 8.92
C ILE A 123 -3.06 3.51 10.15
N THR A 124 -4.05 2.63 10.20
CA THR A 124 -4.89 2.41 11.39
C THR A 124 -4.53 1.07 11.99
N ILE A 125 -4.08 1.09 13.24
CA ILE A 125 -3.75 -0.09 14.05
C ILE A 125 -4.48 0.06 15.39
N MET A 126 -5.16 -0.99 15.87
CA MET A 126 -5.91 -0.97 17.13
C MET A 126 -6.87 0.23 17.26
N GLY A 127 -7.49 0.65 16.14
CA GLY A 127 -8.40 1.80 16.08
C GLY A 127 -7.71 3.17 16.08
N VAL A 128 -6.39 3.24 16.22
CA VAL A 128 -5.61 4.48 16.20
C VAL A 128 -5.04 4.71 14.81
N THR A 129 -5.33 5.86 14.21
CA THR A 129 -4.81 6.25 12.89
C THR A 129 -3.64 7.22 13.04
N ARG A 130 -2.54 6.94 12.33
CA ARG A 130 -1.35 7.79 12.27
C ARG A 130 -0.86 7.96 10.83
N PRO A 131 -0.21 9.08 10.50
CA PRO A 131 0.51 9.22 9.24
C PRO A 131 1.58 8.14 9.11
N LEU A 132 1.71 7.60 7.89
CA LEU A 132 2.79 6.68 7.54
C LEU A 132 3.13 6.89 6.07
N THR A 133 4.34 7.35 5.82
CA THR A 133 4.90 7.45 4.47
C THR A 133 5.70 6.18 4.18
N LEU A 134 5.49 5.60 3.01
CA LEU A 134 6.28 4.46 2.51
C LEU A 134 7.13 4.93 1.33
N SER A 135 8.43 4.69 1.38
CA SER A 135 9.34 4.83 0.23
C SER A 135 9.25 3.59 -0.64
N ILE A 136 9.15 3.76 -1.96
CA ILE A 136 9.13 2.65 -2.92
C ILE A 136 10.52 2.53 -3.54
N ASN A 137 11.25 1.48 -3.20
CA ASN A 137 12.61 1.23 -3.64
C ASN A 137 12.67 0.54 -5.01
N LEU A 138 11.67 -0.31 -5.28
CA LEU A 138 11.50 -1.01 -6.54
C LEU A 138 10.04 -0.90 -6.98
N PHE A 139 9.81 -0.59 -8.25
CA PHE A 139 8.50 -0.68 -8.90
C PHE A 139 8.65 -1.21 -10.32
N LYS A 140 7.89 -2.26 -10.66
CA LYS A 140 7.88 -2.83 -11.99
C LYS A 140 6.52 -3.43 -12.31
N CYS A 141 6.05 -3.23 -13.54
CA CYS A 141 4.91 -3.94 -14.10
C CYS A 141 5.34 -4.79 -15.28
N MET A 142 4.66 -5.93 -15.48
CA MET A 142 4.88 -6.84 -16.59
C MET A 142 3.64 -7.70 -16.85
N PRO A 143 3.52 -8.31 -18.05
CA PRO A 143 2.48 -9.33 -18.26
C PRO A 143 2.68 -10.52 -17.30
N HIS A 144 1.61 -10.91 -16.59
CA HIS A 144 1.66 -12.06 -15.69
C HIS A 144 1.81 -13.36 -16.51
N PRO A 145 2.79 -14.23 -16.22
CA PRO A 145 3.10 -15.40 -17.05
C PRO A 145 1.92 -16.33 -17.29
N MET A 146 1.06 -16.52 -16.29
CA MET A 146 -0.05 -17.47 -16.33
C MET A 146 -1.40 -16.82 -16.58
N LEU A 147 -1.65 -15.60 -16.04
CA LEU A 147 -2.99 -15.00 -16.03
C LEU A 147 -3.26 -14.13 -17.25
N LYS A 148 -2.27 -13.85 -18.10
CA LYS A 148 -2.35 -12.96 -19.28
C LYS A 148 -2.85 -11.55 -18.97
N ARG A 149 -2.80 -11.13 -17.72
CA ARG A 149 -3.08 -9.77 -17.23
C ARG A 149 -1.79 -9.11 -16.79
N GLU A 150 -1.78 -7.82 -16.67
CA GLU A 150 -0.63 -7.12 -16.09
C GLU A 150 -0.56 -7.36 -14.58
N VAL A 151 0.64 -7.62 -14.08
CA VAL A 151 0.98 -7.60 -12.67
C VAL A 151 1.98 -6.48 -12.42
N CYS A 152 1.76 -5.71 -11.36
CA CYS A 152 2.71 -4.74 -10.86
C CYS A 152 3.21 -5.17 -9.50
N GLY A 153 4.52 -5.12 -9.30
CA GLY A 153 5.17 -5.39 -8.03
C GLY A 153 5.93 -4.18 -7.52
N ALA A 154 6.02 -4.07 -6.20
CA ALA A 154 6.82 -3.07 -5.52
C ALA A 154 7.51 -3.66 -4.29
N ASP A 155 8.69 -3.09 -3.96
CA ASP A 155 9.33 -3.20 -2.66
C ASP A 155 9.28 -1.82 -2.00
N ALA A 156 8.70 -1.76 -0.81
CA ALA A 156 8.50 -0.52 -0.09
C ALA A 156 8.96 -0.63 1.36
N GLU A 157 9.36 0.50 1.92
CA GLU A 157 9.80 0.58 3.30
C GLU A 157 9.26 1.80 4.02
N GLY A 158 9.17 1.71 5.33
CA GLY A 158 8.76 2.80 6.20
C GLY A 158 9.07 2.50 7.65
N GLU A 159 8.66 3.40 8.52
CA GLU A 159 8.92 3.28 9.95
C GLU A 159 7.71 3.79 10.73
N LEU A 160 7.39 3.11 11.81
CA LEU A 160 6.37 3.52 12.76
C LEU A 160 6.80 3.22 14.19
N ASN A 161 6.06 3.74 15.16
CA ASN A 161 6.29 3.44 16.57
C ASN A 161 5.02 2.79 17.18
N TRP A 162 5.13 1.53 17.60
CA TRP A 162 4.03 0.78 18.19
C TRP A 162 3.47 1.42 19.48
N SER A 163 4.30 2.17 20.22
CA SER A 163 3.83 2.86 21.44
C SER A 163 2.72 3.88 21.16
N GLU A 164 2.64 4.39 19.91
CA GLU A 164 1.62 5.37 19.49
C GLU A 164 0.25 4.74 19.24
N TYR A 165 0.17 3.41 19.25
CA TYR A 165 -1.06 2.65 18.99
C TYR A 165 -1.63 1.96 20.24
N GLY A 166 -1.02 2.20 21.42
CA GLY A 166 -1.51 1.68 22.69
C GLY A 166 -1.03 0.28 23.04
N MET A 167 -0.02 -0.25 22.33
CA MET A 167 0.61 -1.53 22.67
C MET A 167 1.36 -1.42 23.99
N LYS A 168 1.28 -2.45 24.84
CA LYS A 168 1.86 -2.50 26.19
C LYS A 168 3.34 -2.86 26.16
N LEU A 169 4.17 -1.96 25.64
CA LEU A 169 5.60 -2.23 25.41
C LEU A 169 6.48 -2.04 26.64
N SER A 170 6.01 -1.34 27.67
CA SER A 170 6.79 -0.97 28.85
C SER A 170 7.41 -2.16 29.61
N GLN A 171 6.83 -3.35 29.48
CA GLN A 171 7.35 -4.57 30.08
C GLN A 171 8.49 -5.24 29.28
N TYR A 172 8.80 -4.75 28.08
CA TYR A 172 9.79 -5.34 27.15
C TYR A 172 11.08 -4.51 27.04
N GLY A 173 11.27 -3.53 27.90
CA GLY A 173 12.48 -2.72 27.97
C GLY A 173 12.24 -1.24 27.71
N GLN A 174 13.26 -0.45 28.07
CA GLN A 174 13.30 0.99 27.82
C GLN A 174 14.06 1.27 26.52
N GLY A 175 13.81 2.42 25.92
CA GLY A 175 14.51 2.87 24.72
C GLY A 175 13.70 2.66 23.43
N ASP A 176 14.33 2.14 22.39
CA ASP A 176 13.80 2.02 21.03
C ASP A 176 12.79 0.85 20.82
N ALA A 177 12.26 0.30 21.93
CA ALA A 177 11.40 -0.90 21.91
C ALA A 177 10.12 -0.75 21.06
N GLY A 178 9.69 0.49 20.83
CA GLY A 178 8.51 0.78 20.02
C GLY A 178 8.77 1.00 18.54
N ARG A 179 10.02 1.27 18.15
CA ARG A 179 10.36 1.55 16.75
C ARG A 179 10.32 0.27 15.92
N VAL A 180 9.59 0.33 14.82
CA VAL A 180 9.40 -0.78 13.89
C VAL A 180 9.73 -0.33 12.49
N HIS A 181 10.63 -1.05 11.83
CA HIS A 181 10.89 -0.91 10.42
C HIS A 181 9.97 -1.83 9.63
N LEU A 182 9.37 -1.28 8.60
CA LEU A 182 8.52 -2.00 7.66
C LEU A 182 9.32 -2.32 6.40
N ARG A 183 9.26 -3.59 5.98
CA ARG A 183 9.80 -4.09 4.72
C ARG A 183 8.68 -4.80 3.98
N ILE A 184 8.18 -4.19 2.93
CA ILE A 184 6.93 -4.62 2.31
C ILE A 184 7.20 -5.06 0.88
N GLN A 185 7.10 -6.37 0.62
CA GLN A 185 6.92 -6.86 -0.73
C GLN A 185 5.43 -6.86 -1.07
N VAL A 186 5.09 -6.38 -2.23
CA VAL A 186 3.70 -6.36 -2.71
C VAL A 186 3.63 -6.64 -4.20
N GLU A 187 2.69 -7.49 -4.59
CA GLU A 187 2.27 -7.68 -5.96
C GLU A 187 0.75 -7.45 -6.07
N ALA A 188 0.33 -6.89 -7.19
CA ALA A 188 -1.07 -6.64 -7.48
C ALA A 188 -1.36 -6.89 -8.96
N ILE A 189 -2.48 -7.55 -9.23
CA ILE A 189 -2.88 -7.98 -10.56
C ILE A 189 -3.96 -7.05 -11.06
N LYS A 190 -3.79 -6.56 -12.30
CA LYS A 190 -4.77 -5.69 -12.95
C LYS A 190 -6.12 -6.37 -12.99
N ASN A 191 -7.15 -5.65 -12.55
CA ASN A 191 -8.53 -6.08 -12.68
C ASN A 191 -8.99 -5.92 -14.15
N ASP A 192 -9.86 -6.82 -14.59
CA ASP A 192 -10.39 -6.80 -15.97
C ASP A 192 -11.33 -5.62 -16.19
#